data_c82dd490952318c5ad52de36672f08d1
#
_entry.id   c82dd490952318c5ad52de36672f08d1
#
_cell.length_a   1.000
_cell.length_b   1.000
_cell.length_c   1.000
_cell.angle_alpha   90.00
_cell.angle_beta   90.00
_cell.angle_gamma   90.00
#
_symmetry.space_group_name_H-M   'P 1'
#
loop_
_entity.id
_entity.type
_entity.pdbx_description
1 polymer ?
#
loop_
_entity_poly.entity_id
_entity_poly.type
_entity_poly.pdbx_seq_one_letter_code
_entity_poly.pdbx_strand_id
1 'polypeptide(L)'
;FKIKVGASNAIDVDLGGDLEFKKSYSYTIVSNVKIVEKEASFDELLAKAQAKEKEADFFAAANAYQDARSHENCPVDKRGELEAQLGKMNSARKFLFYAEKFERQGARVERKEGFTADSVFIYYRGAIRSYKKVLEYAPGTTEFERRAEELDEKLKAHPMNSKVTTVTVKYQEIIGRHPNGGGIPIYASNTPDNPKPNSDDKPLGTTRGDGSFRVVFKDTPPPYLYFYGDKKSYKIDSTTTEIVF
;
A
#
# COMPACT_ATOMS: atom_id res chain seq x y z
N PHE A 1 38.59 11.55 30.14
CA PHE A 1 38.74 11.87 28.70
C PHE A 1 37.54 11.38 27.94
N LYS A 2 36.88 12.25 27.19
CA LYS A 2 35.92 11.85 26.15
C LYS A 2 36.45 12.40 24.83
N ILE A 3 36.79 11.51 23.91
CA ILE A 3 37.15 11.87 22.55
C ILE A 3 35.87 11.80 21.71
N LYS A 4 35.38 12.91 21.20
CA LYS A 4 34.31 12.96 20.21
C LYS A 4 34.92 13.18 18.83
N VAL A 5 34.68 12.30 17.91
CA VAL A 5 35.03 12.49 16.50
C VAL A 5 33.81 13.08 15.80
N GLY A 6 33.90 14.34 15.41
CA GLY A 6 32.84 15.00 14.66
C GLY A 6 32.92 14.70 13.16
N ALA A 7 31.82 14.94 12.43
CA ALA A 7 31.73 14.73 10.98
C ALA A 7 32.68 15.56 10.12
N SER A 8 33.46 16.47 10.75
CA SER A 8 34.46 17.36 10.11
C SER A 8 35.90 16.89 10.25
N ASN A 9 36.13 15.64 10.67
CA ASN A 9 37.49 15.14 11.04
C ASN A 9 38.19 15.95 12.15
N ALA A 10 37.46 16.78 12.88
CA ALA A 10 37.99 17.45 14.06
C ALA A 10 37.82 16.53 15.28
N ILE A 11 38.88 16.34 16.02
CA ILE A 11 38.86 15.61 17.30
C ILE A 11 38.64 16.67 18.38
N ASP A 12 37.43 16.65 18.96
CA ASP A 12 37.14 17.43 20.17
C ASP A 12 37.57 16.62 21.38
N VAL A 13 38.55 17.15 22.10
CA VAL A 13 39.02 16.59 23.36
C VAL A 13 38.41 17.40 24.50
N ASP A 14 37.33 16.90 25.08
CA ASP A 14 36.76 17.46 26.31
C ASP A 14 37.55 16.97 27.52
N LEU A 15 38.33 17.89 28.12
CA LEU A 15 39.16 17.60 29.28
C LEU A 15 38.42 17.81 30.60
N GLY A 16 37.12 17.96 30.58
CA GLY A 16 36.23 18.04 31.77
C GLY A 16 36.79 18.93 32.88
N GLY A 17 36.15 20.02 33.14
CA GLY A 17 36.26 21.04 34.16
C GLY A 17 37.44 21.01 35.16
N ASP A 18 37.99 22.15 35.41
CA ASP A 18 38.84 22.50 36.56
C ASP A 18 40.28 21.95 36.63
N LEU A 19 40.91 21.63 35.53
CA LEU A 19 42.35 21.43 35.53
C LEU A 19 43.07 22.69 35.09
N GLU A 20 43.63 23.44 36.07
CA GLU A 20 44.63 24.46 35.77
C GLU A 20 45.91 23.82 35.25
N PHE A 21 46.11 23.83 33.94
CA PHE A 21 47.34 23.36 33.31
C PHE A 21 48.47 24.33 33.48
N LYS A 22 49.32 24.10 34.45
CA LYS A 22 50.61 24.85 34.61
C LYS A 22 51.77 24.25 33.80
N LYS A 23 51.50 23.24 32.96
CA LYS A 23 52.50 22.60 32.10
C LYS A 23 51.94 22.43 30.69
N SER A 24 52.74 22.89 29.70
CA SER A 24 52.44 22.58 28.30
C SER A 24 52.77 21.12 28.00
N TYR A 25 51.81 20.40 27.49
CA TYR A 25 52.00 19.03 27.01
C TYR A 25 52.01 19.07 25.48
N SER A 26 53.00 18.45 24.85
CA SER A 26 52.98 18.19 23.42
C SER A 26 52.32 16.86 23.16
N TYR A 27 51.29 16.88 22.34
CA TYR A 27 50.60 15.66 21.88
C TYR A 27 51.05 15.35 20.47
N THR A 28 51.43 14.10 20.23
CA THR A 28 51.62 13.62 18.87
C THR A 28 50.27 13.03 18.44
N ILE A 29 49.56 13.75 17.61
CA ILE A 29 48.32 13.21 16.96
C ILE A 29 48.82 12.28 15.88
N VAL A 30 48.61 10.97 16.05
CA VAL A 30 48.83 10.00 14.99
C VAL A 30 47.68 10.15 14.00
N SER A 31 47.92 10.84 12.88
CA SER A 31 46.93 11.24 11.88
C SER A 31 46.44 10.04 10.99
N ASN A 32 46.72 8.81 11.35
CA ASN A 32 46.39 7.62 10.55
C ASN A 32 45.47 6.64 11.25
N VAL A 33 44.55 7.10 12.11
CA VAL A 33 43.45 6.25 12.54
C VAL A 33 42.43 6.20 11.40
N LYS A 34 42.56 5.26 10.50
CA LYS A 34 41.43 4.84 9.67
C LYS A 34 40.39 4.23 10.62
N ILE A 35 39.33 4.98 10.93
CA ILE A 35 38.12 4.40 11.46
C ILE A 35 37.55 3.57 10.30
N VAL A 36 37.88 2.31 10.27
CA VAL A 36 37.18 1.35 9.43
C VAL A 36 35.86 1.11 10.15
N GLU A 37 34.80 1.84 9.75
CA GLU A 37 33.46 1.42 10.13
C GLU A 37 33.34 -0.03 9.65
N LYS A 38 33.16 -0.95 10.59
CA LYS A 38 32.91 -2.33 10.27
C LYS A 38 31.59 -2.35 9.50
N GLU A 39 31.64 -2.60 8.21
CA GLU A 39 30.41 -2.81 7.43
C GLU A 39 29.58 -3.91 8.08
N ALA A 40 28.31 -3.63 8.31
CA ALA A 40 27.41 -4.62 8.88
C ALA A 40 27.35 -5.85 7.98
N SER A 41 27.48 -7.03 8.55
CA SER A 41 27.35 -8.27 7.78
C SER A 41 25.92 -8.47 7.26
N PHE A 42 25.77 -9.35 6.26
CA PHE A 42 24.45 -9.73 5.76
C PHE A 42 23.49 -10.17 6.88
N ASP A 43 23.96 -10.99 7.81
CA ASP A 43 23.17 -11.52 8.92
C ASP A 43 22.77 -10.40 9.91
N GLU A 44 23.67 -9.45 10.19
CA GLU A 44 23.38 -8.29 11.02
C GLU A 44 22.31 -7.40 10.38
N LEU A 45 22.39 -7.17 9.06
CA LEU A 45 21.38 -6.39 8.34
C LEU A 45 20.03 -7.10 8.31
N LEU A 46 20.01 -8.41 8.09
CA LEU A 46 18.80 -9.21 8.11
C LEU A 46 18.15 -9.23 9.50
N ALA A 47 18.93 -9.42 10.56
CA ALA A 47 18.45 -9.37 11.93
C ALA A 47 17.87 -7.99 12.28
N LYS A 48 18.53 -6.92 11.83
CA LYS A 48 18.03 -5.53 11.97
C LYS A 48 16.69 -5.35 11.25
N ALA A 49 16.55 -5.85 10.03
CA ALA A 49 15.31 -5.76 9.27
C ALA A 49 14.15 -6.46 10.00
N GLN A 50 14.37 -7.70 10.47
CA GLN A 50 13.39 -8.48 11.23
C GLN A 50 13.02 -7.84 12.57
N ALA A 51 13.99 -7.22 13.25
CA ALA A 51 13.72 -6.48 14.50
C ALA A 51 12.82 -5.28 14.24
N LYS A 52 13.10 -4.50 13.18
CA LYS A 52 12.30 -3.33 12.80
C LYS A 52 10.89 -3.71 12.32
N GLU A 53 10.75 -4.84 11.64
CA GLU A 53 9.44 -5.40 11.27
C GLU A 53 8.61 -5.71 12.53
N LYS A 54 9.20 -6.36 13.54
CA LYS A 54 8.53 -6.65 14.82
C LYS A 54 8.16 -5.38 15.60
N GLU A 55 8.96 -4.33 15.49
CA GLU A 55 8.68 -3.01 16.09
C GLU A 55 7.61 -2.23 15.29
N ALA A 56 7.10 -2.77 14.19
CA ALA A 56 6.20 -2.12 13.25
C ALA A 56 6.77 -0.82 12.61
N ASP A 57 8.10 -0.65 12.66
CA ASP A 57 8.81 0.39 11.92
C ASP A 57 9.04 -0.07 10.47
N PHE A 58 7.98 -0.08 9.68
CA PHE A 58 8.02 -0.59 8.30
C PHE A 58 8.94 0.20 7.38
N PHE A 59 9.23 1.46 7.71
CA PHE A 59 10.19 2.25 6.95
C PHE A 59 11.62 1.78 7.17
N ALA A 60 12.02 1.66 8.44
CA ALA A 60 13.35 1.18 8.79
C ALA A 60 13.53 -0.31 8.40
N ALA A 61 12.47 -1.13 8.54
CA ALA A 61 12.47 -2.51 8.08
C ALA A 61 12.70 -2.61 6.56
N ALA A 62 11.97 -1.83 5.76
CA ALA A 62 12.14 -1.82 4.30
C ALA A 62 13.55 -1.43 3.89
N ASN A 63 14.12 -0.39 4.50
CA ASN A 63 15.50 0.03 4.23
C ASN A 63 16.49 -1.08 4.59
N ALA A 64 16.35 -1.69 5.77
CA ALA A 64 17.25 -2.75 6.20
C ALA A 64 17.14 -4.03 5.34
N TYR A 65 15.93 -4.38 4.85
CA TYR A 65 15.77 -5.45 3.85
C TYR A 65 16.41 -5.11 2.52
N GLN A 66 16.33 -3.85 2.09
CA GLN A 66 17.00 -3.37 0.88
C GLN A 66 18.53 -3.45 1.03
N ASP A 67 19.06 -3.03 2.18
CA ASP A 67 20.50 -3.09 2.48
C ASP A 67 20.98 -4.56 2.49
N ALA A 68 20.26 -5.45 3.19
CA ALA A 68 20.57 -6.88 3.21
C ALA A 68 20.54 -7.52 1.82
N ARG A 69 19.53 -7.18 1.00
CA ARG A 69 19.39 -7.68 -0.38
C ARG A 69 20.56 -7.22 -1.28
N SER A 70 21.02 -5.98 -1.08
CA SER A 70 22.10 -5.37 -1.88
C SER A 70 23.48 -5.73 -1.39
N HIS A 71 23.59 -6.38 -0.23
CA HIS A 71 24.87 -6.77 0.36
C HIS A 71 25.60 -7.78 -0.54
N GLU A 72 26.93 -7.64 -0.69
CA GLU A 72 27.75 -8.48 -1.58
C GLU A 72 27.64 -9.99 -1.24
N ASN A 73 27.57 -10.31 0.06
CA ASN A 73 27.45 -11.68 0.56
C ASN A 73 25.97 -12.15 0.67
N CYS A 74 25.01 -11.43 0.07
CA CYS A 74 23.62 -11.89 0.04
C CYS A 74 23.51 -13.15 -0.84
N PRO A 75 23.05 -14.30 -0.28
CA PRO A 75 22.85 -15.51 -1.05
C PRO A 75 21.84 -15.31 -2.19
N VAL A 76 22.12 -15.88 -3.35
CA VAL A 76 21.30 -15.68 -4.56
C VAL A 76 19.86 -16.15 -4.35
N ASP A 77 19.69 -17.29 -3.66
CA ASP A 77 18.38 -17.86 -3.31
C ASP A 77 17.58 -16.98 -2.34
N LYS A 78 18.25 -16.20 -1.50
CA LYS A 78 17.59 -15.27 -0.55
C LYS A 78 17.12 -13.95 -1.18
N ARG A 79 17.68 -13.54 -2.30
CA ARG A 79 17.33 -12.27 -2.95
C ARG A 79 15.85 -12.15 -3.30
N GLY A 80 15.23 -13.23 -3.77
CA GLY A 80 13.80 -13.26 -4.07
C GLY A 80 12.92 -13.14 -2.83
N GLU A 81 13.31 -13.82 -1.74
CA GLU A 81 12.61 -13.73 -0.46
C GLU A 81 12.68 -12.30 0.11
N LEU A 82 13.86 -11.68 0.08
CA LEU A 82 14.06 -10.32 0.57
C LEU A 82 13.31 -9.29 -0.28
N GLU A 83 13.24 -9.46 -1.60
CA GLU A 83 12.41 -8.63 -2.48
C GLU A 83 10.94 -8.71 -2.10
N ALA A 84 10.44 -9.92 -1.84
CA ALA A 84 9.06 -10.12 -1.40
C ALA A 84 8.79 -9.46 -0.04
N GLN A 85 9.71 -9.57 0.93
CA GLN A 85 9.57 -8.91 2.25
C GLN A 85 9.64 -7.39 2.12
N LEU A 86 10.57 -6.86 1.32
CA LEU A 86 10.63 -5.43 1.00
C LEU A 86 9.30 -4.94 0.41
N GLY A 87 8.69 -5.68 -0.52
CA GLY A 87 7.39 -5.38 -1.09
C GLY A 87 6.28 -5.35 -0.04
N LYS A 88 6.27 -6.30 0.90
CA LYS A 88 5.33 -6.34 2.03
C LYS A 88 5.51 -5.13 2.95
N MET A 89 6.73 -4.79 3.36
CA MET A 89 7.01 -3.64 4.23
C MET A 89 6.60 -2.32 3.59
N ASN A 90 6.87 -2.14 2.31
CA ASN A 90 6.43 -0.96 1.57
C ASN A 90 4.90 -0.86 1.50
N SER A 91 4.21 -1.99 1.34
CA SER A 91 2.75 -2.05 1.34
C SER A 91 2.18 -1.76 2.72
N ALA A 92 2.71 -2.38 3.77
CA ALA A 92 2.32 -2.13 5.15
C ALA A 92 2.49 -0.65 5.52
N ARG A 93 3.64 -0.04 5.21
CA ARG A 93 3.92 1.38 5.41
C ARG A 93 2.90 2.28 4.71
N LYS A 94 2.58 1.97 3.44
CA LYS A 94 1.59 2.74 2.66
C LYS A 94 0.21 2.71 3.33
N PHE A 95 -0.24 1.53 3.75
CA PHE A 95 -1.55 1.40 4.38
C PHE A 95 -1.57 1.99 5.79
N LEU A 96 -0.47 1.90 6.55
CA LEU A 96 -0.34 2.57 7.84
C LEU A 96 -0.47 4.08 7.70
N PHE A 97 0.21 4.68 6.73
CA PHE A 97 0.06 6.11 6.45
C PHE A 97 -1.39 6.51 6.17
N TYR A 98 -2.13 5.70 5.39
CA TYR A 98 -3.55 5.97 5.14
C TYR A 98 -4.41 5.79 6.39
N ALA A 99 -4.15 4.75 7.18
CA ALA A 99 -4.88 4.48 8.41
C ALA A 99 -4.78 5.68 9.37
N GLU A 100 -3.57 6.12 9.67
CA GLU A 100 -3.31 7.27 10.54
C GLU A 100 -3.86 8.58 9.98
N LYS A 101 -3.77 8.78 8.66
CA LYS A 101 -4.33 9.95 8.00
C LYS A 101 -5.85 10.00 8.18
N PHE A 102 -6.54 8.90 7.92
CA PHE A 102 -7.98 8.81 8.07
C PHE A 102 -8.40 8.96 9.52
N GLU A 103 -7.70 8.32 10.46
CA GLU A 103 -8.00 8.44 11.89
C GLU A 103 -7.85 9.89 12.37
N ARG A 104 -6.76 10.58 12.00
CA ARG A 104 -6.56 12.00 12.33
C ARG A 104 -7.64 12.91 11.71
N GLN A 105 -8.05 12.62 10.48
CA GLN A 105 -9.13 13.38 9.84
C GLN A 105 -10.46 13.13 10.52
N GLY A 106 -10.78 11.87 10.84
CA GLY A 106 -11.98 11.52 11.61
C GLY A 106 -12.04 12.23 12.95
N ALA A 107 -10.96 12.18 13.73
CA ALA A 107 -10.86 12.87 15.02
C ALA A 107 -10.96 14.40 14.90
N ARG A 108 -10.47 15.00 13.82
CA ARG A 108 -10.60 16.43 13.55
C ARG A 108 -12.05 16.83 13.27
N VAL A 109 -12.74 16.05 12.43
CA VAL A 109 -14.14 16.30 12.08
C VAL A 109 -15.03 16.07 13.30
N GLU A 110 -14.82 15.00 14.04
CA GLU A 110 -15.55 14.69 15.27
C GLU A 110 -15.50 15.85 16.29
N ARG A 111 -14.32 16.47 16.45
CA ARG A 111 -14.17 17.65 17.33
C ARG A 111 -14.91 18.88 16.84
N LYS A 112 -15.10 19.03 15.51
CA LYS A 112 -15.74 20.21 14.92
C LYS A 112 -17.24 20.06 14.77
N GLU A 113 -17.70 18.90 14.33
CA GLU A 113 -19.05 18.65 13.85
C GLU A 113 -19.81 17.66 14.74
N GLY A 114 -19.10 17.03 15.68
CA GLY A 114 -19.63 15.99 16.54
C GLY A 114 -19.51 14.59 15.95
N PHE A 115 -19.64 13.58 16.82
CA PHE A 115 -19.49 12.17 16.47
C PHE A 115 -20.49 11.70 15.41
N THR A 116 -21.70 12.24 15.39
CA THR A 116 -22.79 11.83 14.50
C THR A 116 -22.65 12.32 13.07
N ALA A 117 -21.64 13.13 12.75
CA ALA A 117 -21.42 13.62 11.40
C ALA A 117 -21.03 12.46 10.45
N ASP A 118 -21.67 12.36 9.29
CA ASP A 118 -21.47 11.28 8.32
C ASP A 118 -19.99 11.14 7.88
N SER A 119 -19.28 12.28 7.82
CA SER A 119 -17.85 12.33 7.50
C SER A 119 -16.98 11.62 8.55
N VAL A 120 -17.34 11.62 9.82
CA VAL A 120 -16.67 10.87 10.90
C VAL A 120 -16.72 9.39 10.61
N PHE A 121 -17.92 8.88 10.26
CA PHE A 121 -18.12 7.48 9.90
C PHE A 121 -17.24 7.09 8.71
N ILE A 122 -17.21 7.89 7.65
CA ILE A 122 -16.44 7.62 6.43
C ILE A 122 -14.94 7.54 6.77
N TYR A 123 -14.41 8.50 7.52
CA TYR A 123 -13.00 8.53 7.87
C TYR A 123 -12.59 7.35 8.77
N TYR A 124 -13.34 7.07 9.82
CA TYR A 124 -13.03 5.95 10.70
C TYR A 124 -13.16 4.58 10.01
N ARG A 125 -14.16 4.41 9.12
CA ARG A 125 -14.24 3.21 8.26
C ARG A 125 -13.03 3.09 7.32
N GLY A 126 -12.54 4.21 6.81
CA GLY A 126 -11.31 4.27 6.01
C GLY A 126 -10.08 3.85 6.82
N ALA A 127 -9.96 4.33 8.06
CA ALA A 127 -8.89 3.95 8.98
C ALA A 127 -8.92 2.45 9.29
N ILE A 128 -10.07 1.90 9.68
CA ILE A 128 -10.25 0.48 9.98
C ILE A 128 -9.82 -0.40 8.79
N ARG A 129 -10.28 -0.08 7.59
CA ARG A 129 -9.91 -0.82 6.38
C ARG A 129 -8.40 -0.80 6.14
N SER A 130 -7.79 0.36 6.37
CA SER A 130 -6.35 0.54 6.16
C SER A 130 -5.54 -0.22 7.21
N TYR A 131 -5.94 -0.21 8.49
CA TYR A 131 -5.30 -1.03 9.53
C TYR A 131 -5.42 -2.53 9.23
N LYS A 132 -6.61 -3.01 8.80
CA LYS A 132 -6.78 -4.40 8.37
C LYS A 132 -5.87 -4.76 7.19
N LYS A 133 -5.63 -3.82 6.26
CA LYS A 133 -4.65 -4.02 5.18
C LYS A 133 -3.20 -4.08 5.69
N VAL A 134 -2.84 -3.31 6.71
CA VAL A 134 -1.51 -3.44 7.34
C VAL A 134 -1.31 -4.87 7.87
N LEU A 135 -2.32 -5.41 8.56
CA LEU A 135 -2.27 -6.77 9.13
C LEU A 135 -2.14 -7.89 8.08
N GLU A 136 -2.62 -7.67 6.85
CA GLU A 136 -2.40 -8.61 5.74
C GLU A 136 -0.92 -8.71 5.34
N TYR A 137 -0.16 -7.61 5.45
CA TYR A 137 1.25 -7.55 5.09
C TYR A 137 2.20 -7.77 6.26
N ALA A 138 1.77 -7.43 7.46
CA ALA A 138 2.52 -7.55 8.71
C ALA A 138 1.63 -8.18 9.80
N PRO A 139 1.35 -9.48 9.71
CA PRO A 139 0.54 -10.18 10.70
C PRO A 139 1.24 -10.21 12.05
N GLY A 140 0.46 -10.09 13.13
CA GLY A 140 0.99 -10.13 14.51
C GLY A 140 1.31 -8.75 15.09
N THR A 141 1.06 -7.67 14.39
CA THR A 141 1.13 -6.30 14.93
C THR A 141 -0.14 -5.98 15.73
N THR A 142 -0.20 -6.46 16.96
CA THR A 142 -1.39 -6.39 17.85
C THR A 142 -1.89 -4.96 18.09
N GLU A 143 -1.01 -3.97 18.01
CA GLU A 143 -1.41 -2.56 18.15
C GLU A 143 -2.42 -2.13 17.08
N PHE A 144 -2.19 -2.50 15.82
CA PHE A 144 -3.08 -2.09 14.72
C PHE A 144 -4.39 -2.88 14.71
N GLU A 145 -4.36 -4.13 15.18
CA GLU A 145 -5.57 -4.92 15.43
C GLU A 145 -6.43 -4.23 16.49
N ARG A 146 -5.87 -3.92 17.65
CA ARG A 146 -6.54 -3.20 18.73
C ARG A 146 -7.10 -1.85 18.26
N ARG A 147 -6.34 -1.05 17.49
CA ARG A 147 -6.82 0.24 16.97
C ARG A 147 -7.99 0.07 15.99
N ALA A 148 -7.93 -0.94 15.12
CA ALA A 148 -9.03 -1.23 14.23
C ALA A 148 -10.29 -1.64 14.98
N GLU A 149 -10.16 -2.46 16.03
CA GLU A 149 -11.25 -2.88 16.89
C GLU A 149 -11.84 -1.71 17.69
N GLU A 150 -11.02 -0.88 18.31
CA GLU A 150 -11.46 0.31 19.06
C GLU A 150 -12.29 1.26 18.19
N LEU A 151 -11.85 1.49 16.95
CA LEU A 151 -12.59 2.33 16.01
C LEU A 151 -13.88 1.65 15.54
N ASP A 152 -13.87 0.34 15.34
CA ASP A 152 -15.04 -0.42 14.93
C ASP A 152 -16.11 -0.44 16.04
N GLU A 153 -15.70 -0.69 17.28
CA GLU A 153 -16.58 -0.58 18.46
C GLU A 153 -17.18 0.84 18.60
N LYS A 154 -16.33 1.85 18.44
CA LYS A 154 -16.80 3.24 18.45
C LYS A 154 -17.87 3.49 17.39
N LEU A 155 -17.67 2.97 16.18
CA LEU A 155 -18.63 3.16 15.08
C LEU A 155 -19.91 2.36 15.22
N LYS A 156 -20.02 1.36 16.11
CA LYS A 156 -21.26 0.64 16.37
C LYS A 156 -22.37 1.58 16.86
N ALA A 157 -22.02 2.59 17.64
CA ALA A 157 -22.96 3.60 18.14
C ALA A 157 -23.26 4.71 17.12
N HIS A 158 -22.59 4.74 15.97
CA HIS A 158 -22.80 5.80 14.99
C HIS A 158 -24.10 5.60 14.21
N PRO A 159 -24.93 6.68 14.01
CA PRO A 159 -26.23 6.58 13.33
C PRO A 159 -26.15 5.98 11.92
N MET A 160 -25.05 6.19 11.20
CA MET A 160 -24.85 5.61 9.89
C MET A 160 -24.65 4.10 9.92
N ASN A 161 -24.24 3.52 11.04
CA ASN A 161 -24.05 2.08 11.10
C ASN A 161 -25.36 1.31 10.91
N SER A 162 -26.47 1.85 11.42
CA SER A 162 -27.81 1.29 11.20
C SER A 162 -28.36 1.56 9.79
N LYS A 163 -27.82 2.59 9.10
CA LYS A 163 -28.20 2.94 7.73
C LYS A 163 -27.40 2.18 6.67
N VAL A 164 -26.27 1.60 7.04
CA VAL A 164 -25.50 0.72 6.16
C VAL A 164 -26.26 -0.61 6.06
N THR A 165 -27.35 -0.59 5.34
CA THR A 165 -27.83 -1.79 4.67
C THR A 165 -26.63 -2.30 3.87
N THR A 166 -26.25 -3.53 4.10
CA THR A 166 -25.19 -4.18 3.32
C THR A 166 -25.66 -4.19 1.88
N VAL A 167 -25.31 -3.14 1.13
CA VAL A 167 -25.47 -3.15 -0.32
C VAL A 167 -24.46 -4.19 -0.77
N THR A 168 -24.93 -5.41 -0.93
CA THR A 168 -24.17 -6.45 -1.59
C THR A 168 -24.03 -6.00 -3.03
N VAL A 169 -22.95 -5.27 -3.30
CA VAL A 169 -22.62 -4.88 -4.66
C VAL A 169 -22.30 -6.18 -5.38
N LYS A 170 -23.24 -6.64 -6.16
CA LYS A 170 -23.03 -7.78 -7.05
C LYS A 170 -22.19 -7.29 -8.21
N TYR A 171 -20.97 -7.77 -8.29
CA TYR A 171 -20.17 -7.61 -9.49
C TYR A 171 -20.47 -8.79 -10.40
N GLN A 172 -20.86 -8.48 -11.62
CA GLN A 172 -20.97 -9.47 -12.69
C GLN A 172 -19.80 -9.28 -13.63
N GLU A 173 -19.03 -10.33 -13.80
CA GLU A 173 -17.93 -10.38 -14.76
C GLU A 173 -18.38 -11.17 -15.99
N ILE A 174 -18.16 -10.58 -17.16
CA ILE A 174 -18.40 -11.21 -18.46
C ILE A 174 -17.09 -11.27 -19.22
N ILE A 175 -16.71 -12.44 -19.61
CA ILE A 175 -15.49 -12.71 -20.39
C ILE A 175 -15.86 -13.27 -21.77
N GLY A 176 -14.89 -13.33 -22.65
CA GLY A 176 -15.02 -13.96 -23.94
C GLY A 176 -13.84 -13.66 -24.84
N ARG A 177 -13.93 -14.13 -26.07
CA ARG A 177 -12.93 -13.89 -27.10
C ARG A 177 -13.62 -13.55 -28.43
N HIS A 178 -13.44 -12.31 -28.90
CA HIS A 178 -13.98 -11.86 -30.16
C HIS A 178 -13.16 -12.42 -31.34
N PRO A 179 -13.79 -13.00 -32.38
CA PRO A 179 -13.09 -13.68 -33.46
C PRO A 179 -12.23 -12.76 -34.32
N ASN A 180 -12.60 -11.46 -34.43
CA ASN A 180 -11.89 -10.49 -35.26
C ASN A 180 -10.68 -9.87 -34.55
N GLY A 181 -10.27 -10.38 -33.37
CA GLY A 181 -9.04 -9.95 -32.69
C GLY A 181 -9.21 -8.75 -31.77
N GLY A 182 -8.14 -7.95 -31.64
CA GLY A 182 -8.02 -6.93 -30.61
C GLY A 182 -8.33 -5.50 -31.04
N GLY A 183 -8.47 -4.64 -30.03
CA GLY A 183 -8.70 -3.22 -30.22
C GLY A 183 -10.16 -2.84 -30.49
N ILE A 184 -11.10 -3.79 -30.39
CA ILE A 184 -12.53 -3.55 -30.67
C ILE A 184 -13.18 -2.93 -29.43
N PRO A 185 -13.71 -1.71 -29.50
CA PRO A 185 -14.44 -1.08 -28.40
C PRO A 185 -15.75 -1.84 -28.08
N ILE A 186 -16.06 -1.96 -26.80
CA ILE A 186 -17.23 -2.65 -26.27
C ILE A 186 -18.15 -1.63 -25.61
N TYR A 187 -19.41 -1.61 -25.98
CA TYR A 187 -20.41 -0.68 -25.47
C TYR A 187 -21.59 -1.39 -24.81
N ALA A 188 -22.24 -0.70 -23.89
CA ALA A 188 -23.57 -1.06 -23.43
C ALA A 188 -24.60 -0.79 -24.55
N SER A 189 -25.59 -1.67 -24.68
CA SER A 189 -26.68 -1.45 -25.62
C SER A 189 -28.03 -1.85 -25.00
N ASN A 190 -29.07 -1.12 -25.36
CA ASN A 190 -30.45 -1.40 -24.99
C ASN A 190 -31.23 -2.09 -26.12
N THR A 191 -30.60 -2.31 -27.27
CA THR A 191 -31.25 -2.89 -28.45
C THR A 191 -30.46 -4.08 -28.99
N PRO A 192 -31.15 -5.10 -29.54
CA PRO A 192 -30.49 -6.27 -30.12
C PRO A 192 -29.83 -5.99 -31.48
N ASP A 193 -30.29 -4.97 -32.18
CA ASP A 193 -29.91 -4.72 -33.60
C ASP A 193 -29.02 -3.49 -33.70
N ASN A 194 -27.84 -3.70 -34.22
CA ASN A 194 -26.85 -2.72 -34.69
C ASN A 194 -26.96 -1.31 -34.03
N PRO A 195 -26.77 -1.20 -32.75
CA PRO A 195 -26.76 0.08 -32.07
C PRO A 195 -25.48 0.82 -32.49
N LYS A 196 -25.61 1.90 -33.22
CA LYS A 196 -24.51 2.84 -33.34
C LYS A 196 -24.37 3.53 -31.98
N PRO A 197 -23.22 3.42 -31.28
CA PRO A 197 -23.01 4.22 -30.11
C PRO A 197 -23.13 5.69 -30.45
N ASN A 198 -23.76 6.46 -29.56
CA ASN A 198 -23.76 7.91 -29.72
C ASN A 198 -22.32 8.43 -29.57
N SER A 199 -22.03 9.59 -30.13
CA SER A 199 -20.70 10.22 -30.08
C SER A 199 -20.16 10.39 -28.64
N ASP A 200 -21.07 10.44 -27.67
CA ASP A 200 -20.77 10.69 -26.25
C ASP A 200 -20.70 9.39 -25.43
N ASP A 201 -21.03 8.24 -26.01
CA ASP A 201 -20.98 6.94 -25.34
C ASP A 201 -19.52 6.52 -25.13
N LYS A 202 -19.16 6.34 -23.86
CA LYS A 202 -17.83 5.81 -23.51
C LYS A 202 -17.83 4.29 -23.61
N PRO A 203 -16.82 3.69 -24.22
CA PRO A 203 -16.70 2.24 -24.25
C PRO A 203 -16.48 1.68 -22.83
N LEU A 204 -17.10 0.56 -22.53
CA LEU A 204 -16.91 -0.21 -21.30
C LEU A 204 -15.50 -0.82 -21.23
N GLY A 205 -14.89 -1.03 -22.38
CA GLY A 205 -13.55 -1.58 -22.54
C GLY A 205 -13.23 -1.85 -24.00
N THR A 206 -12.10 -2.51 -24.25
CA THR A 206 -11.68 -2.95 -25.59
C THR A 206 -11.19 -4.39 -25.53
N THR A 207 -11.30 -5.12 -26.62
CA THR A 207 -10.70 -6.44 -26.74
C THR A 207 -9.18 -6.33 -26.77
N ARG A 208 -8.50 -7.31 -26.18
CA ARG A 208 -7.02 -7.43 -26.22
C ARG A 208 -6.55 -7.91 -27.58
N GLY A 209 -5.25 -7.85 -27.84
CA GLY A 209 -4.66 -8.26 -29.13
C GLY A 209 -5.04 -9.67 -29.60
N ASP A 210 -5.28 -10.59 -28.68
CA ASP A 210 -5.75 -11.96 -28.95
C ASP A 210 -7.27 -12.09 -29.06
N GLY A 211 -8.01 -10.96 -29.02
CA GLY A 211 -9.46 -10.89 -29.05
C GLY A 211 -10.13 -11.09 -27.67
N SER A 212 -9.38 -11.50 -26.64
CA SER A 212 -9.96 -11.69 -25.32
C SER A 212 -10.47 -10.38 -24.72
N PHE A 213 -11.55 -10.44 -23.94
CA PHE A 213 -12.08 -9.30 -23.22
C PHE A 213 -12.60 -9.69 -21.85
N ARG A 214 -12.73 -8.68 -21.02
CA ARG A 214 -13.30 -8.77 -19.67
C ARG A 214 -14.04 -7.48 -19.38
N VAL A 215 -15.34 -7.57 -19.12
CA VAL A 215 -16.18 -6.43 -18.71
C VAL A 215 -16.76 -6.73 -17.34
N VAL A 216 -16.71 -5.76 -16.44
CA VAL A 216 -17.22 -5.89 -15.08
C VAL A 216 -18.32 -4.87 -14.86
N PHE A 217 -19.49 -5.34 -14.52
CA PHE A 217 -20.63 -4.51 -14.13
C PHE A 217 -20.79 -4.48 -12.63
N LYS A 218 -21.06 -3.31 -12.15
CA LYS A 218 -21.53 -3.10 -10.79
C LYS A 218 -23.05 -3.04 -10.82
N ASP A 219 -23.68 -3.90 -10.03
CA ASP A 219 -25.14 -4.03 -9.93
C ASP A 219 -25.77 -4.71 -11.17
N THR A 220 -26.62 -4.05 -11.93
CA THR A 220 -27.35 -4.67 -13.04
C THR A 220 -26.62 -4.40 -14.37
N PRO A 221 -26.26 -5.43 -15.13
CA PRO A 221 -25.68 -5.23 -16.45
C PRO A 221 -26.72 -4.67 -17.44
N PRO A 222 -26.28 -4.00 -18.50
CA PRO A 222 -27.17 -3.64 -19.60
C PRO A 222 -27.73 -4.90 -20.25
N PRO A 223 -28.88 -4.82 -20.94
CA PRO A 223 -29.48 -6.02 -21.55
C PRO A 223 -28.66 -6.60 -22.71
N TYR A 224 -27.76 -5.79 -23.31
CA TYR A 224 -26.91 -6.22 -24.40
C TYR A 224 -25.52 -5.60 -24.32
N LEU A 225 -24.53 -6.34 -24.85
CA LEU A 225 -23.20 -5.81 -25.20
C LEU A 225 -23.07 -5.70 -26.71
N TYR A 226 -22.51 -4.56 -27.14
CA TYR A 226 -22.21 -4.29 -28.54
C TYR A 226 -20.70 -4.16 -28.74
N PHE A 227 -20.18 -4.90 -29.70
CA PHE A 227 -18.80 -4.79 -30.15
C PHE A 227 -18.77 -3.93 -31.41
N TYR A 228 -17.95 -2.89 -31.41
CA TYR A 228 -17.95 -1.92 -32.50
C TYR A 228 -17.63 -2.58 -33.84
N GLY A 229 -18.53 -2.37 -34.81
CA GLY A 229 -18.42 -2.98 -36.13
C GLY A 229 -19.19 -4.29 -36.30
N ASP A 230 -19.72 -4.88 -35.23
CA ASP A 230 -20.59 -6.04 -35.34
C ASP A 230 -21.98 -5.67 -35.86
N LYS A 231 -22.64 -6.60 -36.52
CA LYS A 231 -24.01 -6.39 -37.06
C LYS A 231 -25.10 -6.52 -36.02
N LYS A 232 -24.79 -7.11 -34.85
CA LYS A 232 -25.75 -7.38 -33.77
C LYS A 232 -25.12 -7.13 -32.40
N SER A 233 -25.98 -6.93 -31.41
CA SER A 233 -25.60 -6.94 -30.01
C SER A 233 -25.80 -8.33 -29.38
N TYR A 234 -25.06 -8.61 -28.35
CA TYR A 234 -25.09 -9.88 -27.63
C TYR A 234 -25.91 -9.71 -26.34
N LYS A 235 -26.98 -10.49 -26.21
CA LYS A 235 -27.83 -10.45 -25.03
C LYS A 235 -27.07 -10.94 -23.81
N ILE A 236 -27.21 -10.20 -22.73
CA ILE A 236 -26.65 -10.56 -21.43
C ILE A 236 -27.72 -10.40 -20.35
N ASP A 237 -27.59 -11.16 -19.28
CA ASP A 237 -28.45 -11.11 -18.12
C ASP A 237 -27.60 -11.34 -16.84
N SER A 238 -28.25 -11.40 -15.69
CA SER A 238 -27.59 -11.57 -14.39
C SER A 238 -26.86 -12.92 -14.22
N THR A 239 -27.03 -13.86 -15.14
CA THR A 239 -26.39 -15.19 -15.12
C THR A 239 -25.31 -15.34 -16.18
N THR A 240 -25.22 -14.41 -17.13
CA THR A 240 -24.23 -14.47 -18.20
C THR A 240 -22.83 -14.23 -17.66
N THR A 241 -21.96 -15.21 -17.81
CA THR A 241 -20.53 -15.11 -17.41
C THR A 241 -19.58 -15.11 -18.61
N GLU A 242 -20.06 -15.58 -19.77
CA GLU A 242 -19.26 -15.69 -20.99
C GLU A 242 -20.10 -15.37 -22.22
N ILE A 243 -19.49 -14.73 -23.21
CA ILE A 243 -20.07 -14.56 -24.56
C ILE A 243 -19.29 -15.42 -25.53
N VAL A 244 -20.02 -16.30 -26.21
CA VAL A 244 -19.52 -17.12 -27.32
C VAL A 244 -20.02 -16.53 -28.63
N PHE A 245 -19.12 -16.26 -29.59
CA PHE A 245 -19.36 -15.59 -30.89
C PHE A 245 -19.69 -16.58 -32.01
#